data_3ca04aac0238ef8733b9b8385da15fbc
#
_entry.id   3ca04aac0238ef8733b9b8385da15fbc
#
_cell.length_a   1.000
_cell.length_b   1.000
_cell.length_c   1.000
_cell.angle_alpha   90.00
_cell.angle_beta   90.00
_cell.angle_gamma   90.00
#
_symmetry.space_group_name_H-M   'P 1'
#
loop_
_entity.id
_entity.type
_entity.pdbx_description
1 polymer ?
#
loop_
_entity_poly.entity_id
_entity_poly.type
_entity_poly.pdbx_seq_one_letter_code
_entity_poly.pdbx_strand_id
1 'polypeptide(L)'
;RSWDRPGIEACLSAVLAFALQAMEVPNRYLWGGTLGPDFDCSGLVQTAYAQVGIWLPRDAYLQERFCQVVAVQPGHTSLLQPGDLIFFGSPQRCTHVGLHLGEGRYLHSSGLEHGRNGLGVDDLNPQNSDPVARHYRLTLRGAGRVMHSHDGGALPP
;
A
#
# COMPACT_ATOMS: atom_id res chain seq x y z
N ARG A 1 -9.93 5.29 -20.78
CA ARG A 1 -8.51 5.18 -21.09
C ARG A 1 -7.98 3.82 -20.60
N SER A 2 -7.22 3.15 -21.44
CA SER A 2 -6.55 1.91 -21.08
C SER A 2 -5.16 2.20 -20.52
N TRP A 3 -4.82 1.56 -19.38
CA TRP A 3 -3.53 1.71 -18.74
C TRP A 3 -2.67 0.45 -18.96
N ASP A 4 -1.44 0.64 -19.42
CA ASP A 4 -0.41 -0.39 -19.43
C ASP A 4 0.70 -0.06 -18.42
N ARG A 5 1.64 -0.96 -18.21
CA ARG A 5 2.68 -0.75 -17.20
C ARG A 5 3.58 0.47 -17.50
N PRO A 6 4.06 0.71 -18.73
CA PRO A 6 4.81 1.93 -19.01
C PRO A 6 4.04 3.21 -18.70
N GLY A 7 2.75 3.25 -19.02
CA GLY A 7 1.90 4.40 -18.69
C GLY A 7 1.75 4.60 -17.19
N ILE A 8 1.63 3.54 -16.43
CA ILE A 8 1.57 3.59 -14.97
C ILE A 8 2.90 4.09 -14.41
N GLU A 9 4.02 3.54 -14.87
CA GLU A 9 5.35 3.96 -14.40
C GLU A 9 5.58 5.47 -14.59
N ALA A 10 5.09 6.03 -15.66
CA ALA A 10 5.21 7.48 -15.92
C ALA A 10 4.44 8.32 -14.89
N CYS A 11 3.48 7.75 -14.17
CA CYS A 11 2.64 8.47 -13.21
C CYS A 11 2.99 8.18 -11.76
N LEU A 12 3.90 7.25 -11.47
CA LEU A 12 4.16 6.79 -10.10
C LEU A 12 4.67 7.91 -9.20
N SER A 13 5.46 8.84 -9.71
CA SER A 13 5.93 9.97 -8.89
C SER A 13 4.76 10.81 -8.36
N ALA A 14 3.70 10.99 -9.13
CA ALA A 14 2.50 11.70 -8.68
C ALA A 14 1.72 10.90 -7.63
N VAL A 15 1.65 9.59 -7.78
CA VAL A 15 1.02 8.70 -6.78
C VAL A 15 1.73 8.81 -5.45
N LEU A 16 3.06 8.69 -5.46
CA LEU A 16 3.87 8.78 -4.24
C LEU A 16 3.81 10.18 -3.62
N ALA A 17 3.85 11.22 -4.44
CA ALA A 17 3.77 12.60 -3.97
C ALA A 17 2.46 12.87 -3.24
N PHE A 18 1.33 12.36 -3.75
CA PHE A 18 0.04 12.48 -3.07
C PHE A 18 0.12 11.88 -1.66
N ALA A 19 0.63 10.65 -1.55
CA ALA A 19 0.70 9.96 -0.25
C ALA A 19 1.62 10.69 0.74
N LEU A 20 2.77 11.16 0.27
CA LEU A 20 3.72 11.89 1.11
C LEU A 20 3.14 13.22 1.59
N GLN A 21 2.43 13.94 0.74
CA GLN A 21 1.76 15.18 1.12
C GLN A 21 0.62 14.93 2.11
N ALA A 22 -0.13 13.85 1.92
CA ALA A 22 -1.20 13.46 2.85
C ALA A 22 -0.65 13.20 4.25
N MET A 23 0.54 12.62 4.35
CA MET A 23 1.19 12.34 5.63
C MET A 23 1.58 13.63 6.39
N GLU A 24 1.84 14.72 5.69
CA GLU A 24 2.25 16.00 6.29
C GLU A 24 1.08 16.79 6.89
N VAL A 25 -0.15 16.43 6.55
CA VAL A 25 -1.36 17.05 7.10
C VAL A 25 -1.76 16.29 8.37
N PRO A 26 -2.23 16.96 9.45
CA PRO A 26 -2.74 16.24 10.62
C PRO A 26 -3.81 15.24 10.21
N ASN A 27 -3.65 13.99 10.61
CA ASN A 27 -4.52 12.91 10.20
C ASN A 27 -4.56 11.81 11.26
N ARG A 28 -5.58 10.95 11.17
CA ARG A 28 -5.72 9.76 11.99
C ARG A 28 -6.28 8.63 11.14
N TYR A 29 -6.15 7.40 11.63
CA TYR A 29 -6.76 6.26 10.99
C TYR A 29 -8.29 6.35 11.12
N LEU A 30 -8.99 6.16 10.00
CA LEU A 30 -10.45 6.14 9.98
C LEU A 30 -10.90 4.92 9.17
N TRP A 31 -11.55 3.97 9.84
CA TRP A 31 -12.13 2.81 9.16
C TRP A 31 -13.11 3.25 8.07
N GLY A 32 -12.91 2.73 6.86
CA GLY A 32 -13.71 3.11 5.71
C GLY A 32 -13.29 4.42 5.06
N GLY A 33 -12.24 5.11 5.56
CA GLY A 33 -11.82 6.41 5.06
C GLY A 33 -11.18 6.36 3.68
N THR A 34 -11.77 7.12 2.74
CA THR A 34 -11.26 7.29 1.37
C THR A 34 -11.08 8.75 1.00
N LEU A 35 -11.51 9.65 1.85
CA LEU A 35 -11.32 11.10 1.67
C LEU A 35 -10.35 11.61 2.73
N GLY A 36 -9.38 12.41 2.31
CA GLY A 36 -8.48 13.04 3.27
C GLY A 36 -9.20 13.93 4.26
N PRO A 37 -8.57 14.25 5.41
CA PRO A 37 -7.23 13.82 5.80
C PRO A 37 -7.14 12.41 6.40
N ASP A 38 -8.26 11.77 6.72
CA ASP A 38 -8.31 10.51 7.48
C ASP A 38 -8.63 9.34 6.55
N PHE A 39 -7.69 8.41 6.43
CA PHE A 39 -7.79 7.24 5.56
C PHE A 39 -7.68 5.95 6.35
N ASP A 40 -8.27 4.86 5.84
CA ASP A 40 -7.79 3.53 6.20
C ASP A 40 -6.66 3.11 5.24
N CYS A 41 -6.10 1.90 5.45
CA CYS A 41 -4.91 1.47 4.72
C CYS A 41 -5.14 1.36 3.20
N SER A 42 -6.19 0.67 2.80
CA SER A 42 -6.52 0.47 1.38
C SER A 42 -7.12 1.72 0.75
N GLY A 43 -7.81 2.55 1.55
CA GLY A 43 -8.36 3.83 1.10
C GLY A 43 -7.27 4.83 0.69
N LEU A 44 -6.19 4.89 1.46
CA LEU A 44 -5.03 5.71 1.09
C LEU A 44 -4.47 5.29 -0.26
N VAL A 45 -4.21 3.99 -0.43
CA VAL A 45 -3.61 3.45 -1.65
C VAL A 45 -4.54 3.65 -2.84
N GLN A 46 -5.82 3.35 -2.68
CA GLN A 46 -6.83 3.56 -3.73
C GLN A 46 -6.88 5.01 -4.16
N THR A 47 -6.92 5.94 -3.20
CA THR A 47 -7.02 7.37 -3.48
C THR A 47 -5.76 7.92 -4.12
N ALA A 48 -4.57 7.45 -3.70
CA ALA A 48 -3.31 7.87 -4.30
C ALA A 48 -3.25 7.54 -5.80
N TYR A 49 -3.63 6.32 -6.17
CA TYR A 49 -3.67 5.91 -7.57
C TYR A 49 -4.79 6.62 -8.35
N ALA A 50 -5.92 6.88 -7.71
CA ALA A 50 -7.04 7.59 -8.35
C ALA A 50 -6.66 9.01 -8.76
N GLN A 51 -5.66 9.62 -8.12
CA GLN A 51 -5.19 10.97 -8.49
C GLN A 51 -4.73 11.05 -9.94
N VAL A 52 -4.22 9.96 -10.48
CA VAL A 52 -3.74 9.90 -11.87
C VAL A 52 -4.71 9.13 -12.78
N GLY A 53 -5.89 8.77 -12.27
CA GLY A 53 -6.92 8.08 -13.06
C GLY A 53 -6.73 6.56 -13.12
N ILE A 54 -5.96 5.99 -12.22
CA ILE A 54 -5.79 4.54 -12.11
C ILE A 54 -6.69 4.05 -10.99
N TRP A 55 -7.65 3.18 -11.30
CA TRP A 55 -8.61 2.66 -10.35
C TRP A 55 -8.13 1.34 -9.75
N LEU A 56 -8.19 1.23 -8.43
CA LEU A 56 -7.88 0.01 -7.69
C LEU A 56 -9.11 -0.48 -6.95
N PRO A 57 -9.20 -1.79 -6.64
CA PRO A 57 -10.23 -2.30 -5.75
C PRO A 57 -10.19 -1.60 -4.39
N ARG A 58 -11.33 -1.59 -3.68
CA ARG A 58 -11.48 -0.86 -2.42
C ARG A 58 -10.73 -1.48 -1.25
N ASP A 59 -10.75 -2.81 -1.15
CA ASP A 59 -10.26 -3.52 0.03
C ASP A 59 -8.87 -4.10 -0.20
N ALA A 60 -8.07 -4.18 0.88
CA ALA A 60 -6.70 -4.68 0.80
C ALA A 60 -6.62 -6.08 0.19
N TYR A 61 -7.52 -7.01 0.60
CA TYR A 61 -7.49 -8.37 0.06
C TYR A 61 -7.84 -8.43 -1.42
N LEU A 62 -8.66 -7.50 -1.91
CA LEU A 62 -8.97 -7.40 -3.35
C LEU A 62 -7.82 -6.75 -4.12
N GLN A 63 -7.15 -5.77 -3.52
CA GLN A 63 -5.95 -5.19 -4.10
C GLN A 63 -4.84 -6.24 -4.26
N GLU A 64 -4.71 -7.13 -3.28
CA GLU A 64 -3.74 -8.23 -3.35
C GLU A 64 -4.03 -9.14 -4.57
N ARG A 65 -5.28 -9.50 -4.79
CA ARG A 65 -5.70 -10.33 -5.92
C ARG A 65 -5.55 -9.61 -7.26
N PHE A 66 -5.71 -8.31 -7.27
CA PHE A 66 -5.65 -7.48 -8.46
C PHE A 66 -4.22 -7.31 -9.00
N CYS A 67 -3.23 -7.26 -8.12
CA CYS A 67 -1.85 -6.98 -8.47
C CYS A 67 -1.13 -8.22 -9.02
N GLN A 68 -0.12 -7.98 -9.84
CA GLN A 68 0.86 -9.02 -10.18
C GLN A 68 1.77 -9.25 -8.98
N VAL A 69 1.96 -10.51 -8.59
CA VAL A 69 2.78 -10.88 -7.42
C VAL A 69 4.24 -10.44 -7.62
N VAL A 70 4.80 -9.83 -6.59
CA VAL A 70 6.23 -9.52 -6.49
C VAL A 70 6.77 -10.23 -5.26
N ALA A 71 7.85 -10.99 -5.41
CA ALA A 71 8.44 -11.72 -4.31
C ALA A 71 9.13 -10.74 -3.34
N VAL A 72 8.87 -10.94 -2.06
CA VAL A 72 9.45 -10.11 -0.99
C VAL A 72 9.57 -10.91 0.29
N GLN A 73 10.62 -10.64 1.06
CA GLN A 73 10.82 -11.09 2.43
C GLN A 73 11.54 -10.00 3.22
N PRO A 74 11.44 -9.97 4.54
CA PRO A 74 12.23 -9.03 5.34
C PRO A 74 13.73 -9.15 5.00
N GLY A 75 14.37 -8.03 4.73
CA GLY A 75 15.79 -8.00 4.30
C GLY A 75 16.02 -8.38 2.84
N HIS A 76 15.01 -8.80 2.09
CA HIS A 76 15.10 -9.17 0.68
C HIS A 76 14.03 -8.43 -0.11
N THR A 77 14.28 -7.13 -0.36
CA THR A 77 13.31 -6.19 -0.95
C THR A 77 13.74 -5.67 -2.33
N SER A 78 14.78 -6.26 -2.94
CA SER A 78 15.38 -5.71 -4.16
C SER A 78 14.47 -5.78 -5.39
N LEU A 79 13.49 -6.68 -5.39
CA LEU A 79 12.53 -6.79 -6.52
C LEU A 79 11.41 -5.75 -6.43
N LEU A 80 11.21 -5.13 -5.28
CA LEU A 80 10.20 -4.10 -5.10
C LEU A 80 10.59 -2.83 -5.85
N GLN A 81 9.60 -2.22 -6.48
CA GLN A 81 9.73 -0.90 -7.12
C GLN A 81 8.87 0.11 -6.38
N PRO A 82 9.21 1.42 -6.43
CA PRO A 82 8.32 2.44 -5.90
C PRO A 82 6.93 2.33 -6.54
N GLY A 83 5.89 2.44 -5.71
CA GLY A 83 4.51 2.27 -6.15
C GLY A 83 3.96 0.86 -6.01
N ASP A 84 4.81 -0.13 -5.77
CA ASP A 84 4.33 -1.48 -5.46
C ASP A 84 3.54 -1.47 -4.15
N LEU A 85 2.62 -2.41 -4.00
CA LEU A 85 1.83 -2.58 -2.79
C LEU A 85 2.41 -3.72 -1.96
N ILE A 86 2.52 -3.48 -0.66
CA ILE A 86 2.98 -4.50 0.30
C ILE A 86 1.79 -4.91 1.14
N PHE A 87 1.57 -6.22 1.28
CA PHE A 87 0.38 -6.78 1.92
C PHE A 87 0.72 -7.51 3.20
N PHE A 88 -0.16 -7.35 4.19
CA PHE A 88 0.02 -7.88 5.53
C PHE A 88 -1.28 -8.52 6.01
N GLY A 89 -1.18 -9.40 6.99
CA GLY A 89 -2.34 -10.05 7.60
C GLY A 89 -1.99 -11.39 8.19
N SER A 90 -2.95 -12.30 8.15
CA SER A 90 -2.76 -13.69 8.55
C SER A 90 -2.44 -14.55 7.33
N PRO A 91 -2.02 -15.83 7.53
CA PRO A 91 -1.88 -16.75 6.39
C PRO A 91 -3.16 -16.93 5.58
N GLN A 92 -4.32 -16.74 6.20
CA GLN A 92 -5.61 -16.95 5.57
C GLN A 92 -6.17 -15.71 4.89
N ARG A 93 -5.78 -14.50 5.33
CA ARG A 93 -6.41 -13.29 4.84
C ARG A 93 -5.50 -12.07 4.90
N CYS A 94 -5.49 -11.31 3.81
CA CYS A 94 -4.88 -9.98 3.76
C CYS A 94 -5.80 -8.98 4.47
N THR A 95 -5.26 -8.23 5.44
CA THR A 95 -6.00 -7.25 6.22
C THR A 95 -5.40 -5.85 6.18
N HIS A 96 -4.22 -5.71 5.58
CA HIS A 96 -3.52 -4.42 5.57
C HIS A 96 -2.67 -4.28 4.31
N VAL A 97 -2.44 -3.05 3.90
CA VAL A 97 -1.63 -2.73 2.73
C VAL A 97 -0.85 -1.43 2.96
N GLY A 98 0.36 -1.39 2.41
CA GLY A 98 1.18 -0.18 2.36
C GLY A 98 1.67 0.10 0.95
N LEU A 99 2.06 1.35 0.71
CA LEU A 99 2.59 1.82 -0.57
C LEU A 99 4.11 1.91 -0.48
N HIS A 100 4.79 1.09 -1.27
CA HIS A 100 6.25 1.03 -1.27
C HIS A 100 6.85 2.31 -1.87
N LEU A 101 7.77 2.92 -1.11
CA LEU A 101 8.45 4.17 -1.50
C LEU A 101 9.82 3.93 -2.13
N GLY A 102 10.42 2.78 -1.86
CA GLY A 102 11.77 2.43 -2.24
C GLY A 102 12.52 1.82 -1.06
N GLU A 103 13.46 0.93 -1.32
CA GLU A 103 14.36 0.33 -0.33
C GLU A 103 13.65 -0.36 0.83
N GLY A 104 12.49 -0.96 0.57
CA GLY A 104 11.70 -1.65 1.58
C GLY A 104 10.92 -0.73 2.51
N ARG A 105 10.94 0.57 2.29
CA ARG A 105 10.16 1.56 3.06
C ARG A 105 8.79 1.70 2.45
N TYR A 106 7.77 1.76 3.30
CA TYR A 106 6.38 1.89 2.84
C TYR A 106 5.61 2.89 3.67
N LEU A 107 4.72 3.61 3.01
CA LEU A 107 3.80 4.56 3.63
C LEU A 107 2.44 3.88 3.74
N HIS A 108 1.84 3.93 4.94
CA HIS A 108 0.56 3.29 5.18
C HIS A 108 -0.23 4.03 6.26
N SER A 109 -1.53 3.81 6.28
CA SER A 109 -2.41 4.28 7.37
C SER A 109 -2.64 3.12 8.33
N SER A 110 -2.19 3.27 9.58
CA SER A 110 -2.22 2.23 10.59
C SER A 110 -3.06 2.66 11.79
N GLY A 111 -3.80 1.69 12.36
CA GLY A 111 -4.66 1.95 13.50
C GLY A 111 -3.91 2.17 14.80
N LEU A 112 -4.64 2.74 15.77
CA LEU A 112 -4.10 3.06 17.10
C LEU A 112 -3.64 1.81 17.85
N GLU A 113 -4.31 0.67 17.65
CA GLU A 113 -4.01 -0.61 18.30
C GLU A 113 -2.61 -1.13 17.98
N HIS A 114 -2.00 -0.65 16.91
CA HIS A 114 -0.64 -1.05 16.52
C HIS A 114 0.40 0.02 16.84
N GLY A 115 0.03 1.03 17.64
CA GLY A 115 0.97 2.04 18.12
C GLY A 115 1.10 3.29 17.25
N ARG A 116 0.35 3.35 16.15
CA ARG A 116 0.24 4.55 15.32
C ARG A 116 -1.22 4.99 15.30
N ASN A 117 -1.60 6.05 14.77
CA ASN A 117 -2.98 6.43 14.50
C ASN A 117 -2.96 7.36 13.30
N GLY A 118 -2.86 6.78 12.12
CA GLY A 118 -2.81 7.51 10.87
C GLY A 118 -1.65 7.12 9.99
N LEU A 119 -1.21 8.07 9.15
CA LEU A 119 -0.20 7.86 8.13
C LEU A 119 1.20 7.92 8.72
N GLY A 120 2.06 7.04 8.24
CA GLY A 120 3.45 7.00 8.61
C GLY A 120 4.25 6.08 7.71
N VAL A 121 5.57 6.13 7.85
CA VAL A 121 6.50 5.29 7.08
C VAL A 121 7.14 4.29 8.02
N ASP A 122 7.11 3.04 7.62
CA ASP A 122 7.83 1.94 8.27
C ASP A 122 8.65 1.20 7.21
N ASP A 123 9.45 0.22 7.61
CA ASP A 123 10.24 -0.55 6.67
C ASP A 123 10.24 -2.05 7.00
N LEU A 124 10.76 -2.84 6.07
CA LEU A 124 10.87 -4.30 6.20
C LEU A 124 12.27 -4.75 6.66
N ASN A 125 13.10 -3.85 7.16
CA ASN A 125 14.42 -4.19 7.65
C ASN A 125 14.30 -5.07 8.90
N PRO A 126 14.89 -6.30 8.90
CA PRO A 126 14.83 -7.19 10.06
C PRO A 126 15.47 -6.61 11.32
N GLN A 127 16.36 -5.62 11.17
CA GLN A 127 17.05 -4.96 12.29
C GLN A 127 16.22 -3.84 12.91
N ASN A 128 15.13 -3.42 12.28
CA ASN A 128 14.28 -2.36 12.81
C ASN A 128 13.45 -2.91 13.98
N SER A 129 13.72 -2.41 15.18
CA SER A 129 13.04 -2.83 16.42
C SER A 129 11.84 -1.95 16.79
N ASP A 130 11.51 -0.95 15.98
CA ASP A 130 10.31 -0.13 16.21
C ASP A 130 9.08 -1.03 16.30
N PRO A 131 8.23 -0.88 17.33
CA PRO A 131 7.09 -1.80 17.54
C PRO A 131 6.12 -1.86 16.37
N VAL A 132 5.84 -0.74 15.70
CA VAL A 132 4.93 -0.70 14.54
C VAL A 132 5.56 -1.45 13.37
N ALA A 133 6.81 -1.14 13.03
CA ALA A 133 7.53 -1.80 11.94
C ALA A 133 7.64 -3.31 12.18
N ARG A 134 7.95 -3.70 13.42
CA ARG A 134 8.05 -5.11 13.80
C ARG A 134 6.73 -5.84 13.67
N HIS A 135 5.63 -5.25 14.14
CA HIS A 135 4.30 -5.85 14.05
C HIS A 135 3.96 -6.19 12.61
N TYR A 136 4.12 -5.23 11.69
CA TYR A 136 3.78 -5.46 10.29
C TYR A 136 4.75 -6.42 9.61
N ARG A 137 6.05 -6.32 9.90
CA ARG A 137 7.04 -7.28 9.37
C ARG A 137 6.68 -8.73 9.71
N LEU A 138 6.19 -8.98 10.94
CA LEU A 138 5.79 -10.30 11.38
C LEU A 138 4.50 -10.79 10.71
N THR A 139 3.71 -9.87 10.14
CA THR A 139 2.46 -10.21 9.46
C THR A 139 2.57 -10.05 7.93
N LEU A 140 3.78 -9.93 7.40
CA LEU A 140 4.01 -9.78 5.97
C LEU A 140 3.48 -10.98 5.20
N ARG A 141 2.68 -10.72 4.16
CA ARG A 141 2.14 -11.75 3.27
C ARG A 141 2.87 -11.79 1.93
N GLY A 142 3.24 -10.64 1.41
CA GLY A 142 3.84 -10.52 0.10
C GLY A 142 3.67 -9.12 -0.46
N ALA A 143 3.87 -8.99 -1.76
CA ALA A 143 3.74 -7.72 -2.45
C ALA A 143 3.14 -7.91 -3.84
N GLY A 144 2.72 -6.81 -4.46
CA GLY A 144 2.16 -6.81 -5.79
C GLY A 144 2.41 -5.52 -6.53
N ARG A 145 2.34 -5.62 -7.84
CA ARG A 145 2.56 -4.49 -8.76
C ARG A 145 1.31 -4.20 -9.53
N VAL A 146 0.95 -2.93 -9.59
CA VAL A 146 -0.20 -2.47 -10.38
C VAL A 146 0.17 -2.49 -11.86
N MET A 147 -0.50 -3.35 -12.63
CA MET A 147 -0.18 -3.56 -14.06
C MET A 147 -1.21 -2.92 -14.98
N HIS A 148 -2.39 -2.56 -14.47
CA HIS A 148 -3.48 -1.97 -15.24
C HIS A 148 -4.45 -1.27 -14.28
N SER A 149 -5.45 -0.59 -14.82
CA SER A 149 -6.53 0.00 -14.04
C SER A 149 -7.69 -1.00 -13.91
N HIS A 150 -8.29 -1.08 -12.70
CA HIS A 150 -9.42 -1.96 -12.44
C HIS A 150 -10.66 -1.46 -13.20
N ASP A 151 -11.35 -2.39 -13.87
CA ASP A 151 -12.52 -2.07 -14.70
C ASP A 151 -13.85 -2.30 -13.96
N GLY A 152 -13.81 -2.73 -12.69
CA GLY A 152 -14.99 -3.07 -11.92
C GLY A 152 -15.45 -4.51 -12.08
N GLY A 153 -14.76 -5.31 -12.88
CA GLY A 153 -15.09 -6.72 -13.08
C GLY A 153 -14.66 -7.61 -11.91
N ALA A 154 -15.07 -8.89 -11.99
CA ALA A 154 -14.69 -9.88 -10.99
C ALA A 154 -13.18 -10.12 -11.00
N LEU A 155 -12.61 -10.31 -9.80
CA LEU A 155 -11.21 -10.64 -9.64
C LEU A 155 -11.01 -12.14 -9.47
N PRO A 156 -9.81 -12.67 -9.81
CA PRO A 156 -9.49 -14.07 -9.54
C PRO A 156 -9.61 -14.39 -8.05
N PRO A 157 -10.00 -15.60 -7.69
CA PRO A 157 -10.08 -16.01 -6.29
C PRO A 157 -8.71 -16.08 -5.62
#